data_9aad15e09f89751bafc360ea51eb9c14
#
_entry.id   9aad15e09f89751bafc360ea51eb9c14
#
_cell.length_a   1.000
_cell.length_b   1.000
_cell.length_c   1.000
_cell.angle_alpha   90.00
_cell.angle_beta   90.00
_cell.angle_gamma   90.00
#
_symmetry.space_group_name_H-M   'P 1'
#
loop_
_entity.id
_entity.type
_entity.pdbx_description
1 polymer ?
#
loop_
_entity_poly.entity_id
_entity_poly.type
_entity_poly.pdbx_seq_one_letter_code
_entity_poly.pdbx_strand_id
1 'polypeptide(L)'
;MCSSDLPVDCRINPTAVNKLATDRPIDWFRRNLISHVPWPHAGMMRRVYPGFLQLSAFMSMNPERHKKQFQDMYSHLVEGDIEKARTIGTFYDEYLAVNDLPAEFYLETVERVFQTYDLPLGRLTVGERTVNPAAIRRTALLTVEGERDDICSVGQTVAAQDLCTGIRPYMKAHHLQAGVGHYGVFSGSKWNAQIYPRVRETIHAAAELNG
;
A
#
# COMPACT_ATOMS: atom_id res chain seq x y z
N MET A 1 17.29 -0.78 0.41
CA MET A 1 15.86 -1.10 0.10
C MET A 1 15.02 -0.41 1.15
N CYS A 2 14.02 0.34 0.73
CA CYS A 2 13.03 0.93 1.62
C CYS A 2 11.71 0.19 1.39
N SER A 3 11.07 -0.26 2.46
CA SER A 3 9.73 -0.85 2.45
C SER A 3 8.84 0.05 3.31
N SER A 4 7.77 0.55 2.74
CA SER A 4 6.87 1.49 3.41
C SER A 4 5.44 1.07 3.15
N ASP A 5 4.66 0.95 4.21
CA ASP A 5 3.23 0.59 4.20
C ASP A 5 2.88 -0.61 3.30
N LEU A 6 3.74 -1.61 3.28
CA LEU A 6 3.51 -2.87 2.59
C LEU A 6 3.06 -3.93 3.60
N PRO A 7 1.95 -4.62 3.37
CA PRO A 7 1.45 -5.67 4.26
C PRO A 7 2.26 -6.96 4.10
N VAL A 8 3.47 -6.98 4.64
CA VAL A 8 4.38 -8.14 4.58
C VAL A 8 3.82 -9.32 5.36
N ASP A 9 3.24 -9.03 6.54
CA ASP A 9 2.51 -10.03 7.32
C ASP A 9 1.16 -9.50 7.81
N CYS A 10 0.12 -9.75 7.05
CA CYS A 10 -1.26 -9.32 7.36
C CYS A 10 -1.89 -9.99 8.58
N ARG A 11 -1.22 -10.98 9.20
CA ARG A 11 -1.70 -11.61 10.45
C ARG A 11 -1.47 -10.72 11.66
N ILE A 12 -0.53 -9.77 11.55
CA ILE A 12 -0.20 -8.82 12.62
C ILE A 12 -1.22 -7.68 12.60
N ASN A 13 -1.92 -7.48 13.71
CA ASN A 13 -2.91 -6.41 13.88
C ASN A 13 -3.85 -6.25 12.65
N PRO A 14 -4.67 -7.25 12.30
CA PRO A 14 -5.45 -7.24 11.06
C PRO A 14 -6.39 -6.04 10.97
N THR A 15 -6.30 -5.28 9.89
CA THR A 15 -7.18 -4.16 9.57
C THR A 15 -8.54 -4.61 9.06
N ALA A 16 -9.47 -3.67 8.84
CA ALA A 16 -10.74 -3.95 8.18
C ALA A 16 -10.55 -4.50 6.76
N VAL A 17 -9.53 -4.01 6.04
CA VAL A 17 -9.16 -4.49 4.69
C VAL A 17 -8.69 -5.94 4.75
N ASN A 18 -7.83 -6.28 5.71
CA ASN A 18 -7.35 -7.66 5.87
C ASN A 18 -8.52 -8.62 6.18
N LYS A 19 -9.42 -8.22 7.08
CA LYS A 19 -10.61 -9.01 7.43
C LYS A 19 -11.53 -9.21 6.22
N LEU A 20 -11.81 -8.14 5.46
CA LEU A 20 -12.62 -8.25 4.25
C LEU A 20 -12.03 -9.25 3.26
N ALA A 21 -10.71 -9.26 3.09
CA ALA A 21 -10.01 -10.19 2.20
C ALA A 21 -10.10 -11.65 2.68
N THR A 22 -10.24 -11.89 3.98
CA THR A 22 -10.31 -13.25 4.58
C THR A 22 -11.74 -13.75 4.81
N ASP A 23 -12.74 -12.85 4.83
CA ASP A 23 -14.14 -13.20 5.11
C ASP A 23 -14.79 -14.03 3.98
N ARG A 24 -14.20 -14.07 2.81
CA ARG A 24 -14.73 -14.78 1.64
C ARG A 24 -13.66 -15.64 0.98
N PRO A 25 -14.02 -16.81 0.45
CA PRO A 25 -13.09 -17.63 -0.31
C PRO A 25 -12.70 -16.94 -1.63
N ILE A 26 -11.52 -17.26 -2.17
CA ILE A 26 -11.00 -16.65 -3.41
C ILE A 26 -11.96 -16.79 -4.61
N ASP A 27 -12.73 -17.86 -4.67
CA ASP A 27 -13.74 -18.06 -5.71
C ASP A 27 -14.88 -17.05 -5.64
N TRP A 28 -15.19 -16.53 -4.45
CA TRP A 28 -16.17 -15.45 -4.33
C TRP A 28 -15.67 -14.18 -5.01
N PHE A 29 -14.40 -13.79 -4.78
CA PHE A 29 -13.78 -12.63 -5.43
C PHE A 29 -13.76 -12.81 -6.95
N ARG A 30 -13.38 -14.02 -7.43
CA ARG A 30 -13.36 -14.35 -8.85
C ARG A 30 -14.71 -14.21 -9.54
N ARG A 31 -15.80 -14.60 -8.87
CA ARG A 31 -17.14 -14.57 -9.45
C ARG A 31 -17.82 -13.20 -9.35
N ASN A 32 -17.53 -12.42 -8.32
CA ASN A 32 -18.29 -11.22 -8.01
C ASN A 32 -17.56 -9.93 -8.36
N LEU A 33 -16.23 -9.94 -8.42
CA LEU A 33 -15.44 -8.71 -8.61
C LEU A 33 -14.69 -8.67 -9.95
N ILE A 34 -14.55 -9.81 -10.63
CA ILE A 34 -13.88 -9.86 -11.92
C ILE A 34 -14.89 -9.70 -13.05
N SER A 35 -14.58 -8.79 -13.97
CA SER A 35 -15.34 -8.56 -15.19
C SER A 35 -14.46 -8.60 -16.43
N HIS A 36 -15.05 -8.37 -17.60
CA HIS A 36 -14.32 -8.29 -18.85
C HIS A 36 -14.29 -6.85 -19.33
N VAL A 37 -13.16 -6.42 -19.89
CA VAL A 37 -13.06 -5.12 -20.56
C VAL A 37 -14.06 -5.09 -21.70
N PRO A 38 -15.01 -4.10 -21.73
CA PRO A 38 -16.08 -4.04 -22.73
C PRO A 38 -15.55 -3.54 -24.09
N TRP A 39 -16.31 -3.85 -25.14
CA TRP A 39 -16.11 -3.22 -26.45
C TRP A 39 -16.50 -1.72 -26.37
N PRO A 40 -15.78 -0.76 -27.01
CA PRO A 40 -14.63 -0.92 -27.92
C PRO A 40 -13.27 -0.61 -27.28
N HIS A 41 -13.13 -0.77 -25.97
CA HIS A 41 -11.91 -0.39 -25.25
C HIS A 41 -10.71 -1.29 -25.59
N ALA A 42 -9.51 -0.71 -25.51
CA ALA A 42 -8.27 -1.49 -25.66
C ALA A 42 -8.19 -2.59 -24.59
N GLY A 43 -7.82 -3.79 -25.00
CA GLY A 43 -7.81 -4.96 -24.12
C GLY A 43 -9.18 -5.64 -23.96
N MET A 44 -10.13 -5.38 -24.86
CA MET A 44 -11.45 -6.02 -24.92
C MET A 44 -11.37 -7.52 -24.59
N MET A 45 -12.32 -8.02 -23.81
CA MET A 45 -12.42 -9.39 -23.29
C MET A 45 -11.33 -9.81 -22.29
N ARG A 46 -10.36 -8.96 -21.98
CA ARG A 46 -9.43 -9.22 -20.88
C ARG A 46 -10.17 -9.23 -19.55
N ARG A 47 -9.84 -10.19 -18.70
CA ARG A 47 -10.41 -10.27 -17.34
C ARG A 47 -9.70 -9.27 -16.43
N VAL A 48 -10.49 -8.45 -15.73
CA VAL A 48 -9.97 -7.38 -14.89
C VAL A 48 -10.76 -7.25 -13.58
N TYR A 49 -10.12 -6.74 -12.55
CA TYR A 49 -10.78 -6.11 -11.42
C TYR A 49 -10.98 -4.62 -11.77
N PRO A 50 -12.22 -4.18 -12.01
CA PRO A 50 -12.49 -2.85 -12.55
C PRO A 50 -12.10 -1.71 -11.61
N GLY A 51 -11.57 -0.63 -12.19
CA GLY A 51 -11.18 0.57 -11.44
C GLY A 51 -12.34 1.19 -10.67
N PHE A 52 -13.55 1.20 -11.21
CA PHE A 52 -14.72 1.75 -10.49
C PHE A 52 -15.09 0.94 -9.23
N LEU A 53 -14.86 -0.37 -9.21
CA LEU A 53 -15.04 -1.18 -8.00
C LEU A 53 -13.95 -0.90 -6.96
N GLN A 54 -12.71 -0.67 -7.42
CA GLN A 54 -11.61 -0.24 -6.53
C GLN A 54 -11.96 1.10 -5.87
N LEU A 55 -12.41 2.09 -6.65
CA LEU A 55 -12.83 3.38 -6.13
C LEU A 55 -13.98 3.25 -5.13
N SER A 56 -14.98 2.45 -5.45
CA SER A 56 -16.10 2.20 -4.54
C SER A 56 -15.62 1.61 -3.20
N ALA A 57 -14.69 0.66 -3.24
CA ALA A 57 -14.08 0.09 -2.05
C ALA A 57 -13.30 1.15 -1.24
N PHE A 58 -12.43 1.93 -1.89
CA PHE A 58 -11.65 2.98 -1.23
C PHE A 58 -12.54 4.06 -0.60
N MET A 59 -13.54 4.54 -1.32
CA MET A 59 -14.49 5.55 -0.82
C MET A 59 -15.31 5.02 0.37
N SER A 60 -15.62 3.72 0.40
CA SER A 60 -16.39 3.09 1.48
C SER A 60 -15.60 2.90 2.78
N MET A 61 -14.27 2.90 2.74
CA MET A 61 -13.44 2.72 3.93
C MET A 61 -13.53 3.92 4.89
N ASN A 62 -13.70 5.13 4.38
CA ASN A 62 -13.83 6.33 5.21
C ASN A 62 -14.76 7.40 4.57
N PRO A 63 -16.07 7.11 4.43
CA PRO A 63 -17.01 7.95 3.70
C PRO A 63 -17.16 9.35 4.29
N GLU A 64 -17.12 9.48 5.62
CA GLU A 64 -17.25 10.78 6.30
C GLU A 64 -16.06 11.69 6.02
N ARG A 65 -14.87 11.16 5.90
CA ARG A 65 -13.67 11.92 5.49
C ARG A 65 -13.84 12.48 4.08
N HIS A 66 -14.27 11.66 3.13
CA HIS A 66 -14.48 12.09 1.76
C HIS A 66 -15.58 13.15 1.67
N LYS A 67 -16.70 12.94 2.34
CA LYS A 67 -17.79 13.92 2.43
C LYS A 67 -17.30 15.27 2.98
N LYS A 68 -16.54 15.23 4.07
CA LYS A 68 -15.96 16.44 4.66
C LYS A 68 -15.03 17.15 3.69
N GLN A 69 -14.14 16.44 3.00
CA GLN A 69 -13.22 17.03 2.03
C GLN A 69 -13.96 17.73 0.86
N PHE A 70 -15.04 17.14 0.35
CA PHE A 70 -15.86 17.80 -0.67
C PHE A 70 -16.59 19.03 -0.13
N GLN A 71 -17.05 18.99 1.11
CA GLN A 71 -17.65 20.17 1.76
C GLN A 71 -16.61 21.27 1.98
N ASP A 72 -15.40 20.93 2.44
CA ASP A 72 -14.31 21.89 2.63
C ASP A 72 -13.91 22.51 1.28
N MET A 73 -13.80 21.73 0.21
CA MET A 73 -13.53 22.22 -1.14
C MET A 73 -14.60 23.21 -1.61
N TYR A 74 -15.88 22.89 -1.42
CA TYR A 74 -16.99 23.78 -1.75
C TYR A 74 -16.92 25.08 -0.93
N SER A 75 -16.67 25.02 0.37
CA SER A 75 -16.55 26.19 1.24
C SER A 75 -15.41 27.10 0.79
N HIS A 76 -14.23 26.54 0.46
CA HIS A 76 -13.10 27.31 -0.06
C HIS A 76 -13.42 27.99 -1.40
N LEU A 77 -14.18 27.35 -2.28
CA LEU A 77 -14.63 27.98 -3.53
C LEU A 77 -15.56 29.16 -3.26
N VAL A 78 -16.50 29.02 -2.32
CA VAL A 78 -17.44 30.10 -1.94
C VAL A 78 -16.72 31.27 -1.27
N GLU A 79 -15.72 31.00 -0.44
CA GLU A 79 -14.89 32.00 0.25
C GLU A 79 -13.86 32.67 -0.68
N GLY A 80 -13.68 32.16 -1.90
CA GLY A 80 -12.69 32.66 -2.86
C GLY A 80 -11.26 32.17 -2.61
N ASP A 81 -11.05 31.19 -1.71
CA ASP A 81 -9.76 30.56 -1.45
C ASP A 81 -9.49 29.45 -2.50
N ILE A 82 -9.20 29.91 -3.71
CA ILE A 82 -9.01 29.04 -4.89
C ILE A 82 -7.81 28.09 -4.72
N GLU A 83 -6.77 28.50 -4.01
CA GLU A 83 -5.56 27.70 -3.79
C GLU A 83 -5.86 26.44 -2.96
N LYS A 84 -6.59 26.61 -1.85
CA LYS A 84 -6.98 25.45 -1.03
C LYS A 84 -7.98 24.54 -1.76
N ALA A 85 -8.96 25.14 -2.44
CA ALA A 85 -9.90 24.35 -3.24
C ALA A 85 -9.17 23.54 -4.32
N ARG A 86 -8.21 24.13 -5.02
CA ARG A 86 -7.37 23.46 -6.03
C ARG A 86 -6.56 22.33 -5.43
N THR A 87 -5.97 22.52 -4.25
CA THR A 87 -5.19 21.49 -3.56
C THR A 87 -6.03 20.23 -3.30
N ILE A 88 -7.28 20.43 -2.83
CA ILE A 88 -8.21 19.30 -2.61
C ILE A 88 -8.61 18.68 -3.96
N GLY A 89 -8.90 19.51 -4.98
CA GLY A 89 -9.23 19.03 -6.32
C GLY A 89 -8.12 18.16 -6.92
N THR A 90 -6.89 18.64 -6.92
CA THR A 90 -5.71 17.88 -7.41
C THR A 90 -5.55 16.54 -6.69
N PHE A 91 -5.73 16.52 -5.37
CA PHE A 91 -5.71 15.27 -4.63
C PHE A 91 -6.76 14.28 -5.15
N TYR A 92 -8.00 14.75 -5.43
CA TYR A 92 -9.04 13.86 -5.95
C TYR A 92 -8.85 13.50 -7.41
N ASP A 93 -8.26 14.36 -8.23
CA ASP A 93 -7.90 14.01 -9.61
C ASP A 93 -6.92 12.82 -9.64
N GLU A 94 -5.92 12.82 -8.75
CA GLU A 94 -4.98 11.70 -8.61
C GLU A 94 -5.63 10.47 -7.97
N TYR A 95 -6.42 10.67 -6.91
CA TYR A 95 -7.09 9.59 -6.18
C TYR A 95 -8.09 8.81 -7.05
N LEU A 96 -8.78 9.51 -7.95
CA LEU A 96 -9.77 8.92 -8.85
C LEU A 96 -9.15 8.35 -10.14
N ALA A 97 -7.89 8.64 -10.42
CA ALA A 97 -7.17 8.13 -11.60
C ALA A 97 -6.75 6.65 -11.43
N VAL A 98 -7.72 5.78 -11.22
CA VAL A 98 -7.50 4.34 -11.00
C VAL A 98 -7.72 3.57 -12.29
N ASN A 99 -6.77 2.70 -12.62
CA ASN A 99 -6.85 1.79 -13.75
C ASN A 99 -7.42 0.42 -13.35
N ASP A 100 -8.01 -0.28 -14.32
CA ASP A 100 -8.37 -1.68 -14.15
C ASP A 100 -7.12 -2.51 -13.85
N LEU A 101 -7.22 -3.41 -12.86
CA LEU A 101 -6.15 -4.37 -12.57
C LEU A 101 -6.38 -5.70 -13.32
N PRO A 102 -5.34 -6.34 -13.87
CA PRO A 102 -5.46 -7.70 -14.36
C PRO A 102 -6.03 -8.62 -13.27
N ALA A 103 -7.02 -9.45 -13.65
CA ALA A 103 -7.70 -10.35 -12.71
C ALA A 103 -6.72 -11.28 -11.99
N GLU A 104 -5.71 -11.77 -12.70
CA GLU A 104 -4.67 -12.64 -12.18
C GLU A 104 -3.89 -11.96 -11.06
N PHE A 105 -3.46 -10.71 -11.29
CA PHE A 105 -2.71 -9.93 -10.30
C PHE A 105 -3.55 -9.68 -9.04
N TYR A 106 -4.80 -9.25 -9.21
CA TYR A 106 -5.69 -8.99 -8.08
C TYR A 106 -5.99 -10.24 -7.26
N LEU A 107 -6.38 -11.33 -7.93
CA LEU A 107 -6.74 -12.59 -7.25
C LEU A 107 -5.53 -13.22 -6.57
N GLU A 108 -4.36 -13.21 -7.22
CA GLU A 108 -3.13 -13.72 -6.64
C GLU A 108 -2.69 -12.90 -5.42
N THR A 109 -2.87 -11.57 -5.46
CA THR A 109 -2.60 -10.70 -4.31
C THR A 109 -3.54 -11.03 -3.14
N VAL A 110 -4.86 -11.14 -3.38
CA VAL A 110 -5.82 -11.50 -2.33
C VAL A 110 -5.47 -12.86 -1.71
N GLU A 111 -5.21 -13.85 -2.55
CA GLU A 111 -4.92 -15.21 -2.09
C GLU A 111 -3.59 -15.27 -1.34
N ARG A 112 -2.47 -14.89 -1.98
CA ARG A 112 -1.12 -15.12 -1.44
C ARG A 112 -0.72 -14.17 -0.33
N VAL A 113 -1.19 -12.92 -0.36
CA VAL A 113 -0.84 -11.92 0.65
C VAL A 113 -1.80 -11.97 1.83
N PHE A 114 -3.12 -12.00 1.55
CA PHE A 114 -4.13 -11.81 2.59
C PHE A 114 -4.76 -13.10 3.12
N GLN A 115 -4.81 -14.20 2.34
CA GLN A 115 -5.45 -15.45 2.76
C GLN A 115 -4.45 -16.54 3.17
N THR A 116 -3.42 -16.75 2.36
CA THR A 116 -2.45 -17.85 2.60
C THR A 116 -1.15 -17.37 3.21
N TYR A 117 -0.85 -16.05 3.20
CA TYR A 117 0.33 -15.44 3.82
C TYR A 117 1.64 -16.07 3.33
N ASP A 118 1.76 -16.26 2.02
CA ASP A 118 2.81 -17.09 1.45
C ASP A 118 4.22 -16.56 1.73
N LEU A 119 4.44 -15.24 1.68
CA LEU A 119 5.75 -14.65 1.94
C LEU A 119 6.22 -14.87 3.39
N PRO A 120 5.47 -14.46 4.43
CA PRO A 120 5.92 -14.65 5.82
C PRO A 120 5.98 -16.11 6.25
N LEU A 121 5.26 -17.00 5.56
CA LEU A 121 5.32 -18.45 5.81
C LEU A 121 6.36 -19.20 4.96
N GLY A 122 7.15 -18.47 4.14
CA GLY A 122 8.20 -19.05 3.30
C GLY A 122 7.68 -19.94 2.16
N ARG A 123 6.45 -19.71 1.73
CA ARG A 123 5.78 -20.51 0.66
C ARG A 123 5.63 -19.75 -0.66
N LEU A 124 5.94 -18.44 -0.67
CA LEU A 124 5.84 -17.65 -1.88
C LEU A 124 6.80 -18.16 -2.94
N THR A 125 6.28 -18.39 -4.14
CA THR A 125 7.05 -18.83 -5.31
C THR A 125 6.91 -17.85 -6.47
N VAL A 126 7.96 -17.73 -7.28
CA VAL A 126 7.95 -17.10 -8.60
C VAL A 126 8.38 -18.14 -9.62
N GLY A 127 7.43 -18.62 -10.41
CA GLY A 127 7.61 -19.85 -11.17
C GLY A 127 7.86 -21.02 -10.21
N GLU A 128 8.93 -21.78 -10.47
CA GLU A 128 9.33 -22.92 -9.63
C GLU A 128 10.26 -22.56 -8.46
N ARG A 129 10.63 -21.26 -8.33
CA ARG A 129 11.60 -20.81 -7.32
C ARG A 129 10.90 -20.25 -6.11
N THR A 130 11.19 -20.79 -4.93
CA THR A 130 10.75 -20.23 -3.65
C THR A 130 11.49 -18.93 -3.37
N VAL A 131 10.74 -17.90 -2.99
CA VAL A 131 11.28 -16.60 -2.57
C VAL A 131 11.95 -16.78 -1.20
N ASN A 132 13.21 -16.38 -1.09
CA ASN A 132 13.99 -16.47 0.14
C ASN A 132 14.52 -15.08 0.55
N PRO A 133 13.81 -14.33 1.39
CA PRO A 133 14.27 -13.02 1.87
C PRO A 133 15.58 -13.09 2.68
N ALA A 134 15.88 -14.21 3.34
CA ALA A 134 17.12 -14.41 4.07
C ALA A 134 18.38 -14.43 3.17
N ALA A 135 18.20 -14.61 1.86
CA ALA A 135 19.29 -14.51 0.90
C ALA A 135 19.80 -13.07 0.68
N ILE A 136 19.04 -12.05 1.08
CA ILE A 136 19.46 -10.65 1.04
C ILE A 136 20.51 -10.41 2.12
N ARG A 137 21.72 -9.97 1.72
CA ARG A 137 22.86 -9.82 2.64
C ARG A 137 23.56 -8.47 2.57
N ARG A 138 23.53 -7.82 1.43
CA ARG A 138 24.34 -6.61 1.12
C ARG A 138 23.49 -5.34 0.98
N THR A 139 22.18 -5.45 1.05
CA THR A 139 21.26 -4.32 0.90
C THR A 139 20.76 -3.87 2.27
N ALA A 140 20.94 -2.60 2.60
CA ALA A 140 20.32 -2.03 3.79
C ALA A 140 18.80 -2.07 3.69
N LEU A 141 18.12 -2.29 4.80
CA LEU A 141 16.65 -2.36 4.88
C LEU A 141 16.13 -1.30 5.84
N LEU A 142 15.38 -0.35 5.33
CA LEU A 142 14.54 0.57 6.11
C LEU A 142 13.07 0.19 5.94
N THR A 143 12.36 -0.01 7.04
CA THR A 143 10.90 -0.14 7.07
C THR A 143 10.27 1.10 7.69
N VAL A 144 9.19 1.60 7.09
CA VAL A 144 8.47 2.78 7.57
C VAL A 144 7.00 2.43 7.72
N GLU A 145 6.40 2.80 8.85
CA GLU A 145 4.98 2.58 9.14
C GLU A 145 4.32 3.86 9.66
N GLY A 146 3.04 4.04 9.34
CA GLY A 146 2.20 5.10 9.90
C GLY A 146 1.45 4.61 11.13
N GLU A 147 1.51 5.38 12.24
CA GLU A 147 0.81 5.01 13.49
C GLU A 147 -0.70 4.83 13.30
N ARG A 148 -1.31 5.61 12.41
CA ARG A 148 -2.75 5.65 12.16
C ARG A 148 -3.13 5.04 10.81
N ASP A 149 -2.29 4.14 10.30
CA ASP A 149 -2.58 3.45 9.05
C ASP A 149 -3.68 2.40 9.28
N ASP A 150 -4.81 2.60 8.63
CA ASP A 150 -5.99 1.74 8.68
C ASP A 150 -6.03 0.71 7.53
N ILE A 151 -5.06 0.75 6.62
CA ILE A 151 -4.88 -0.18 5.50
C ILE A 151 -3.79 -1.20 5.83
N CYS A 152 -2.60 -0.72 6.20
CA CYS A 152 -1.45 -1.52 6.59
C CYS A 152 -1.05 -1.16 8.03
N SER A 153 -1.55 -1.88 9.01
CA SER A 153 -1.36 -1.55 10.43
C SER A 153 0.08 -1.76 10.89
N VAL A 154 0.40 -1.11 12.00
CA VAL A 154 1.69 -1.22 12.67
C VAL A 154 2.05 -2.68 12.93
N GLY A 155 3.24 -3.06 12.52
CA GLY A 155 3.78 -4.42 12.61
C GLY A 155 3.78 -5.18 11.28
N GLN A 156 2.88 -4.84 10.36
CA GLN A 156 2.77 -5.57 9.09
C GLN A 156 3.97 -5.34 8.17
N THR A 157 4.47 -4.11 8.07
CA THR A 157 5.65 -3.80 7.23
C THR A 157 6.95 -4.16 7.93
N VAL A 158 7.07 -3.90 9.24
CA VAL A 158 8.28 -4.23 10.00
C VAL A 158 8.57 -5.72 10.04
N ALA A 159 7.60 -6.59 9.83
CA ALA A 159 7.77 -8.03 9.66
C ALA A 159 8.83 -8.40 8.60
N ALA A 160 9.10 -7.52 7.61
CA ALA A 160 10.19 -7.70 6.66
C ALA A 160 11.58 -7.81 7.35
N GLN A 161 11.74 -7.19 8.50
CA GLN A 161 12.98 -7.27 9.29
C GLN A 161 13.27 -8.69 9.75
N ASP A 162 12.22 -9.42 10.13
CA ASP A 162 12.34 -10.80 10.62
C ASP A 162 12.57 -11.79 9.48
N LEU A 163 12.05 -11.51 8.29
CA LEU A 163 12.24 -12.34 7.10
C LEU A 163 13.65 -12.18 6.52
N CYS A 164 14.18 -10.96 6.54
CA CYS A 164 15.50 -10.63 5.98
C CYS A 164 16.64 -10.92 6.98
N THR A 165 16.72 -12.15 7.49
CA THR A 165 17.70 -12.57 8.51
C THR A 165 19.17 -12.52 8.04
N GLY A 166 19.40 -12.56 6.73
CA GLY A 166 20.74 -12.44 6.15
C GLY A 166 21.34 -11.03 6.20
N ILE A 167 20.52 -10.00 6.43
CA ILE A 167 20.96 -8.62 6.56
C ILE A 167 21.52 -8.40 7.98
N ARG A 168 22.71 -7.80 8.07
CA ARG A 168 23.34 -7.49 9.35
C ARG A 168 22.52 -6.46 10.15
N PRO A 169 22.45 -6.56 11.50
CA PRO A 169 21.60 -5.68 12.31
C PRO A 169 21.84 -4.18 12.09
N TYR A 170 23.08 -3.75 11.92
CA TYR A 170 23.41 -2.34 11.67
C TYR A 170 22.97 -1.81 10.29
N MET A 171 22.58 -2.70 9.38
CA MET A 171 22.01 -2.35 8.07
C MET A 171 20.48 -2.38 8.07
N LYS A 172 19.86 -2.60 9.23
CA LYS A 172 18.40 -2.62 9.40
C LYS A 172 17.96 -1.41 10.21
N ALA A 173 16.92 -0.74 9.76
CA ALA A 173 16.30 0.35 10.49
C ALA A 173 14.78 0.26 10.36
N HIS A 174 14.07 0.72 11.38
CA HIS A 174 12.62 0.87 11.39
C HIS A 174 12.24 2.27 11.83
N HIS A 175 11.23 2.85 11.19
CA HIS A 175 10.68 4.15 11.55
C HIS A 175 9.15 4.08 11.62
N LEU A 176 8.62 4.24 12.83
CA LEU A 176 7.18 4.44 13.05
C LEU A 176 6.88 5.93 13.10
N GLN A 177 6.11 6.43 12.14
CA GLN A 177 5.74 7.83 12.08
C GLN A 177 4.46 8.10 12.85
N ALA A 178 4.56 8.85 13.95
CA ALA A 178 3.42 9.23 14.77
C ALA A 178 2.45 10.16 14.04
N GLY A 179 1.15 9.89 14.20
CA GLY A 179 0.04 10.74 13.76
C GLY A 179 -0.16 10.83 12.25
N VAL A 180 0.32 9.86 11.47
CA VAL A 180 0.04 9.74 10.03
C VAL A 180 -0.69 8.45 9.72
N GLY A 181 -1.58 8.51 8.72
CA GLY A 181 -2.18 7.35 8.08
C GLY A 181 -1.42 6.95 6.83
N HIS A 182 -1.99 6.04 6.05
CA HIS A 182 -1.38 5.40 4.88
C HIS A 182 -0.68 6.37 3.92
N TYR A 183 -1.37 7.40 3.46
CA TYR A 183 -0.78 8.39 2.53
C TYR A 183 0.25 9.33 3.18
N GLY A 184 0.17 9.50 4.51
CA GLY A 184 1.03 10.42 5.26
C GLY A 184 2.48 9.94 5.36
N VAL A 185 2.76 8.67 5.03
CA VAL A 185 4.14 8.13 4.97
C VAL A 185 4.84 8.42 3.65
N PHE A 186 4.12 8.95 2.64
CA PHE A 186 4.65 9.26 1.31
C PHE A 186 4.57 10.74 0.95
N SER A 187 3.76 11.53 1.66
CA SER A 187 3.50 12.92 1.31
C SER A 187 3.17 13.80 2.52
N GLY A 188 3.22 15.14 2.30
CA GLY A 188 2.86 16.12 3.30
C GLY A 188 4.00 16.56 4.21
N SER A 189 3.67 17.39 5.22
CA SER A 189 4.67 18.05 6.07
C SER A 189 5.51 17.05 6.88
N LYS A 190 4.92 15.98 7.38
CA LYS A 190 5.65 14.95 8.15
C LYS A 190 6.56 14.10 7.26
N TRP A 191 6.15 13.82 6.04
CA TRP A 191 7.04 13.22 5.06
C TRP A 191 8.28 14.09 4.86
N ASN A 192 8.09 15.36 4.51
CA ASN A 192 9.19 16.27 4.22
C ASN A 192 10.11 16.48 5.42
N ALA A 193 9.56 16.62 6.62
CA ALA A 193 10.31 17.01 7.81
C ALA A 193 10.91 15.83 8.59
N GLN A 194 10.32 14.64 8.52
CA GLN A 194 10.68 13.54 9.42
C GLN A 194 11.00 12.24 8.68
N ILE A 195 10.22 11.83 7.67
CA ILE A 195 10.42 10.56 6.98
C ILE A 195 11.50 10.67 5.91
N TYR A 196 11.37 11.64 5.00
CA TYR A 196 12.33 11.83 3.91
C TYR A 196 13.79 11.99 4.40
N PRO A 197 14.10 12.76 5.47
CA PRO A 197 15.45 12.80 6.02
C PRO A 197 15.98 11.42 6.43
N ARG A 198 15.14 10.57 7.03
CA ARG A 198 15.51 9.20 7.41
C ARG A 198 15.81 8.32 6.20
N VAL A 199 14.98 8.41 5.17
CA VAL A 199 15.20 7.70 3.89
C VAL A 199 16.53 8.13 3.29
N ARG A 200 16.80 9.44 3.21
CA ARG A 200 18.03 10.01 2.68
C ARG A 200 19.26 9.56 3.49
N GLU A 201 19.21 9.66 4.81
CA GLU A 201 20.29 9.20 5.70
C GLU A 201 20.60 7.71 5.49
N THR A 202 19.57 6.87 5.40
CA THR A 202 19.73 5.44 5.16
C THR A 202 20.38 5.17 3.81
N ILE A 203 20.03 5.92 2.77
CA ILE A 203 20.63 5.79 1.44
C ILE A 203 22.13 6.15 1.49
N HIS A 204 22.48 7.29 2.11
CA HIS A 204 23.87 7.72 2.23
C HIS A 204 24.71 6.72 3.03
N ALA A 205 24.24 6.32 4.21
CA ALA A 205 24.95 5.32 5.03
C ALA A 205 25.14 3.99 4.30
N ALA A 206 24.12 3.54 3.53
CA ALA A 206 24.24 2.32 2.74
C ALA A 206 25.23 2.46 1.57
N ALA A 207 25.37 3.63 0.97
CA ALA A 207 26.35 3.89 -0.08
C ALA A 207 27.79 3.81 0.47
N GLU A 208 28.04 4.41 1.64
CA GLU A 208 29.36 4.36 2.30
C GLU A 208 29.79 2.94 2.69
N LEU A 209 28.84 2.08 3.07
CA LEU A 209 29.10 0.69 3.45
C LEU A 209 29.43 -0.23 2.25
N ASN A 210 29.09 0.17 1.03
CA ASN A 210 29.24 -0.62 -0.19
C ASN A 210 30.32 -0.07 -1.15
N GLY A 211 30.91 1.06 -0.85
CA GLY A 211 32.06 1.64 -1.55
C GLY A 211 33.37 1.18 -0.93
#